data_0a6d661780e9505ce54cff5205775e63
#
_entry.id   0a6d661780e9505ce54cff5205775e63
#
_cell.length_a   1.000
_cell.length_b   1.000
_cell.length_c   1.000
_cell.angle_alpha   90.00
_cell.angle_beta   90.00
_cell.angle_gamma   90.00
#
_symmetry.space_group_name_H-M   'P 1'
#
loop_
_entity.id
_entity.type
_entity.pdbx_description
1 polymer ?
#
loop_
_entity_poly.entity_id
_entity_poly.type
_entity_poly.pdbx_seq_one_letter_code
_entity_poly.pdbx_strand_id
1 'polypeptide(L)'
;MTLTLVIGNKNYSSWSMRPWLALKAGGIAFEERSIPLYTGAADKKRILDVSPSGKVPALIDGDVTVWDSLAIIEYIAERFPEAGLWPADPAERAHARSISAEMHSGFAALRSECGMNLHRPVGAKVLSDNARADIARIGEIWTDCRQRFAKGGPFL
;
A
#
# COMPACT_ATOMS: atom_id res chain seq x y z
N MET A 1 -9.45 -18.39 12.44
CA MET A 1 -8.54 -18.66 11.28
C MET A 1 -7.51 -17.55 11.23
N THR A 2 -6.28 -17.86 10.88
CA THR A 2 -5.20 -16.87 10.84
C THR A 2 -5.18 -16.23 9.44
N LEU A 3 -5.11 -14.90 9.40
CA LEU A 3 -4.91 -14.17 8.13
C LEU A 3 -3.54 -14.50 7.55
N THR A 4 -3.45 -14.69 6.24
CA THR A 4 -2.16 -14.83 5.56
C THR A 4 -2.02 -13.73 4.50
N LEU A 5 -1.02 -12.87 4.66
CA LEU A 5 -0.69 -11.85 3.67
C LEU A 5 0.43 -12.36 2.75
N VAL A 6 0.09 -12.56 1.50
CA VAL A 6 1.05 -12.92 0.44
C VAL A 6 1.70 -11.65 -0.09
N ILE A 7 3.01 -11.56 0.02
CA ILE A 7 3.80 -10.38 -0.33
C ILE A 7 4.91 -10.70 -1.32
N GLY A 8 5.36 -9.70 -2.06
CA GLY A 8 6.63 -9.75 -2.78
C GLY A 8 7.84 -9.40 -1.89
N ASN A 9 9.00 -9.28 -2.51
CA ASN A 9 10.23 -8.87 -1.80
C ASN A 9 10.02 -7.55 -1.05
N LYS A 10 10.33 -7.53 0.24
CA LYS A 10 10.22 -6.32 1.09
C LYS A 10 11.08 -5.15 0.57
N ASN A 11 12.16 -5.44 -0.16
CA ASN A 11 13.02 -4.42 -0.77
C ASN A 11 12.36 -3.66 -1.93
N TYR A 12 11.49 -4.31 -2.70
CA TYR A 12 10.97 -3.76 -3.96
C TYR A 12 9.45 -3.54 -3.98
N SER A 13 8.69 -4.35 -3.26
CA SER A 13 7.24 -4.37 -3.38
C SER A 13 6.56 -3.32 -2.50
N SER A 14 6.55 -2.07 -2.98
CA SER A 14 5.80 -0.98 -2.33
C SER A 14 4.30 -1.24 -2.25
N TRP A 15 3.74 -2.01 -3.18
CA TRP A 15 2.35 -2.42 -3.15
C TRP A 15 2.03 -3.39 -2.01
N SER A 16 2.92 -4.36 -1.74
CA SER A 16 2.78 -5.27 -0.60
C SER A 16 2.98 -4.58 0.75
N MET A 17 3.80 -3.52 0.79
CA MET A 17 4.05 -2.76 2.00
C MET A 17 2.79 -2.08 2.55
N ARG A 18 1.85 -1.65 1.69
CA ARG A 18 0.65 -0.93 2.11
C ARG A 18 -0.25 -1.73 3.07
N PRO A 19 -0.81 -2.89 2.67
CA PRO A 19 -1.61 -3.69 3.60
C PRO A 19 -0.80 -4.27 4.74
N TRP A 20 0.51 -4.52 4.54
CA TRP A 20 1.40 -4.93 5.62
C TRP A 20 1.47 -3.88 6.73
N LEU A 21 1.64 -2.60 6.37
CA LEU A 21 1.63 -1.49 7.33
C LEU A 21 0.26 -1.33 7.99
N ALA A 22 -0.84 -1.45 7.25
CA ALA A 22 -2.18 -1.36 7.81
C ALA A 22 -2.44 -2.45 8.87
N LEU A 23 -2.09 -3.70 8.58
CA LEU A 23 -2.19 -4.80 9.53
C LEU A 23 -1.33 -4.57 10.79
N LYS A 24 -0.08 -4.12 10.60
CA LYS A 24 0.82 -3.83 11.72
C LYS A 24 0.34 -2.65 12.57
N ALA A 25 -0.07 -1.56 11.95
CA ALA A 25 -0.58 -0.38 12.66
C ALA A 25 -1.89 -0.67 13.40
N GLY A 26 -2.76 -1.48 12.81
CA GLY A 26 -4.01 -1.92 13.44
C GLY A 26 -3.84 -3.00 14.52
N GLY A 27 -2.62 -3.47 14.77
CA GLY A 27 -2.37 -4.55 15.75
C GLY A 27 -2.97 -5.90 15.37
N ILE A 28 -3.29 -6.10 14.09
CA ILE A 28 -3.94 -7.30 13.59
C ILE A 28 -2.91 -8.40 13.36
N ALA A 29 -3.14 -9.57 13.94
CA ALA A 29 -2.25 -10.72 13.77
C ALA A 29 -2.40 -11.36 12.40
N PHE A 30 -1.29 -11.64 11.73
CA PHE A 30 -1.26 -12.30 10.42
C PHE A 30 0.05 -13.04 10.19
N GLU A 31 0.00 -14.03 9.31
CA GLU A 31 1.18 -14.71 8.77
C GLU A 31 1.65 -14.06 7.48
N GLU A 32 2.96 -14.02 7.26
CA GLU A 32 3.55 -13.54 6.03
C GLU A 32 3.96 -14.71 5.12
N ARG A 33 3.49 -14.70 3.88
CA ARG A 33 3.96 -15.60 2.83
C ARG A 33 4.66 -14.80 1.75
N SER A 34 5.99 -14.87 1.71
CA SER A 34 6.77 -14.16 0.71
C SER A 34 6.93 -14.99 -0.58
N ILE A 35 6.69 -14.35 -1.72
CA ILE A 35 6.98 -14.90 -3.04
C ILE A 35 8.07 -14.02 -3.67
N PRO A 36 9.25 -14.54 -3.99
CA PRO A 36 10.28 -13.79 -4.68
C PRO A 36 9.75 -13.22 -6.01
N LEU A 37 10.11 -11.99 -6.31
CA LEU A 37 9.78 -11.32 -7.58
C LEU A 37 11.04 -11.24 -8.44
N TYR A 38 10.87 -11.30 -9.76
CA TYR A 38 11.94 -11.12 -10.75
C TYR A 38 12.98 -12.25 -10.75
N THR A 39 12.61 -13.46 -10.31
CA THR A 39 13.51 -14.63 -10.33
C THR A 39 13.22 -15.58 -11.50
N GLY A 40 12.19 -15.31 -12.29
CA GLY A 40 11.88 -16.04 -13.52
C GLY A 40 10.40 -16.38 -13.70
N ALA A 41 10.10 -17.19 -14.71
CA ALA A 41 8.72 -17.55 -15.07
C ALA A 41 7.95 -18.28 -13.94
N ALA A 42 8.66 -18.97 -13.04
CA ALA A 42 8.06 -19.69 -11.92
C ALA A 42 7.38 -18.73 -10.92
N ASP A 43 7.81 -17.47 -10.84
CA ASP A 43 7.22 -16.48 -9.90
C ASP A 43 5.78 -16.20 -10.28
N LYS A 44 5.52 -15.99 -11.58
CA LYS A 44 4.17 -15.70 -12.06
C LYS A 44 3.21 -16.86 -11.73
N LYS A 45 3.65 -18.11 -11.90
CA LYS A 45 2.82 -19.28 -11.55
C LYS A 45 2.52 -19.29 -10.06
N ARG A 46 3.53 -19.13 -9.19
CA ARG A 46 3.36 -19.11 -7.73
C ARG A 46 2.40 -18.00 -7.28
N ILE A 47 2.43 -16.84 -7.94
CA ILE A 47 1.50 -15.74 -7.64
C ILE A 47 0.10 -16.10 -8.11
N LEU A 48 -0.07 -16.65 -9.30
CA LEU A 48 -1.37 -17.07 -9.84
C LEU A 48 -2.04 -18.17 -8.98
N ASP A 49 -1.27 -19.02 -8.34
CA ASP A 49 -1.77 -20.06 -7.43
C ASP A 49 -2.47 -19.45 -6.18
N VAL A 50 -2.22 -18.18 -5.86
CA VAL A 50 -2.74 -17.48 -4.66
C VAL A 50 -3.44 -16.14 -4.96
N SER A 51 -3.26 -15.60 -6.16
CA SER A 51 -3.85 -14.32 -6.58
C SER A 51 -4.26 -14.39 -8.04
N PRO A 52 -5.57 -14.34 -8.35
CA PRO A 52 -6.05 -14.45 -9.73
C PRO A 52 -5.58 -13.29 -10.62
N SER A 53 -5.15 -12.18 -10.04
CA SER A 53 -4.57 -11.05 -10.78
C SER A 53 -3.14 -11.31 -11.29
N GLY A 54 -2.47 -12.36 -10.79
CA GLY A 54 -1.06 -12.60 -11.04
C GLY A 54 -0.14 -11.53 -10.46
N LYS A 55 -0.60 -10.81 -9.42
CA LYS A 55 0.12 -9.75 -8.72
C LYS A 55 0.07 -9.94 -7.20
N VAL A 56 1.02 -9.35 -6.52
CA VAL A 56 1.05 -9.20 -5.07
C VAL A 56 0.77 -7.73 -4.70
N PRO A 57 0.16 -7.45 -3.52
CA PRO A 57 -0.22 -8.37 -2.45
C PRO A 57 -1.51 -9.14 -2.73
N ALA A 58 -1.70 -10.23 -1.96
CA ALA A 58 -2.99 -10.88 -1.79
C ALA A 58 -3.18 -11.25 -0.31
N LEU A 59 -4.42 -11.18 0.18
CA LEU A 59 -4.78 -11.59 1.53
C LEU A 59 -5.65 -12.84 1.44
N ILE A 60 -5.37 -13.82 2.30
CA ILE A 60 -6.15 -15.05 2.45
C ILE A 60 -6.74 -15.06 3.86
N ASP A 61 -8.06 -15.16 3.97
CA ASP A 61 -8.82 -15.31 5.21
C ASP A 61 -9.77 -16.51 5.06
N GLY A 62 -9.33 -17.69 5.48
CA GLY A 62 -10.06 -18.93 5.23
C GLY A 62 -10.24 -19.18 3.73
N ASP A 63 -11.49 -19.24 3.29
CA ASP A 63 -11.86 -19.45 1.88
C ASP A 63 -11.93 -18.15 1.07
N VAL A 64 -11.74 -17.00 1.73
CA VAL A 64 -11.77 -15.69 1.07
C VAL A 64 -10.37 -15.30 0.63
N THR A 65 -10.23 -14.94 -0.65
CA THR A 65 -9.01 -14.34 -1.19
C THR A 65 -9.30 -12.94 -1.69
N VAL A 66 -8.57 -11.97 -1.17
CA VAL A 66 -8.67 -10.55 -1.57
C VAL A 66 -7.36 -10.13 -2.21
N TRP A 67 -7.43 -9.51 -3.36
CA TRP A 67 -6.25 -8.97 -4.06
C TRP A 67 -6.47 -7.50 -4.39
N ASP A 68 -5.38 -6.80 -4.74
CA ASP A 68 -5.22 -5.37 -4.75
C ASP A 68 -5.03 -4.76 -3.36
N SER A 69 -4.05 -3.87 -3.24
CA SER A 69 -3.65 -3.33 -1.94
C SER A 69 -4.72 -2.48 -1.25
N LEU A 70 -5.50 -1.71 -2.03
CA LEU A 70 -6.57 -0.89 -1.46
C LEU A 70 -7.78 -1.75 -1.07
N ALA A 71 -8.15 -2.72 -1.90
CA ALA A 71 -9.22 -3.66 -1.59
C ALA A 71 -8.90 -4.48 -0.33
N ILE A 72 -7.65 -4.91 -0.15
CA ILE A 72 -7.21 -5.58 1.08
C ILE A 72 -7.37 -4.68 2.30
N ILE A 73 -6.98 -3.41 2.21
CA ILE A 73 -7.11 -2.45 3.34
C ILE A 73 -8.58 -2.19 3.66
N GLU A 74 -9.46 -2.05 2.68
CA GLU A 74 -10.90 -1.92 2.90
C GLU A 74 -11.47 -3.18 3.57
N TYR A 75 -11.12 -4.37 3.08
CA TYR A 75 -11.54 -5.63 3.69
C TYR A 75 -11.10 -5.74 5.16
N ILE A 76 -9.84 -5.38 5.46
CA ILE A 76 -9.31 -5.37 6.82
C ILE A 76 -10.08 -4.37 7.70
N ALA A 77 -10.36 -3.17 7.19
CA ALA A 77 -11.09 -2.13 7.92
C ALA A 77 -12.52 -2.55 8.27
N GLU A 78 -13.20 -3.28 7.38
CA GLU A 78 -14.52 -3.85 7.64
C GLU A 78 -14.47 -5.02 8.62
N ARG A 79 -13.48 -5.89 8.48
CA ARG A 79 -13.32 -7.12 9.27
C ARG A 79 -12.87 -6.85 10.70
N PHE A 80 -12.12 -5.76 10.92
CA PHE A 80 -11.53 -5.33 12.19
C PHE A 80 -11.81 -3.85 12.46
N PRO A 81 -13.07 -3.45 12.69
CA PRO A 81 -13.44 -2.05 12.87
C PRO A 81 -12.75 -1.41 14.07
N GLU A 82 -12.40 -2.19 15.09
CA GLU A 82 -11.67 -1.75 16.27
C GLU A 82 -10.23 -1.29 15.96
N ALA A 83 -9.67 -1.71 14.83
CA ALA A 83 -8.34 -1.27 14.40
C ALA A 83 -8.29 0.19 13.96
N GLY A 84 -9.45 0.83 13.73
CA GLY A 84 -9.56 2.26 13.46
C GLY A 84 -8.79 2.71 12.21
N LEU A 85 -8.71 1.88 11.17
CA LEU A 85 -7.92 2.18 9.96
C LEU A 85 -8.46 3.36 9.16
N TRP A 86 -9.75 3.67 9.32
CA TRP A 86 -10.38 4.85 8.72
C TRP A 86 -10.87 5.82 9.81
N PRO A 87 -10.88 7.14 9.53
CA PRO A 87 -11.47 8.11 10.43
C PRO A 87 -12.93 7.78 10.78
N ALA A 88 -13.32 8.04 12.03
CA ALA A 88 -14.69 7.80 12.49
C ALA A 88 -15.69 8.80 11.88
N ASP A 89 -15.27 10.06 11.69
CA ASP A 89 -16.09 11.08 11.04
C ASP A 89 -16.31 10.76 9.57
N PRO A 90 -17.55 10.80 9.05
CA PRO A 90 -17.84 10.47 7.66
C PRO A 90 -17.18 11.38 6.63
N ALA A 91 -17.04 12.68 6.91
CA ALA A 91 -16.43 13.63 5.98
C ALA A 91 -14.90 13.46 5.93
N GLU A 92 -14.26 13.27 7.09
CA GLU A 92 -12.84 12.94 7.17
C GLU A 92 -12.54 11.59 6.50
N ARG A 93 -13.40 10.59 6.71
CA ARG A 93 -13.28 9.28 6.06
C ARG A 93 -13.44 9.36 4.53
N ALA A 94 -14.37 10.17 4.04
CA ALA A 94 -14.53 10.41 2.60
C ALA A 94 -13.27 11.06 2.02
N HIS A 95 -12.70 12.05 2.70
CA HIS A 95 -11.44 12.68 2.30
C HIS A 95 -10.29 11.66 2.29
N ALA A 96 -10.13 10.88 3.35
CA ALA A 96 -9.09 9.85 3.45
C ALA A 96 -9.18 8.82 2.32
N ARG A 97 -10.40 8.37 1.97
CA ARG A 97 -10.62 7.48 0.83
C ARG A 97 -10.28 8.14 -0.51
N SER A 98 -10.60 9.43 -0.68
CA SER A 98 -10.30 10.17 -1.91
C SER A 98 -8.80 10.25 -2.15
N ILE A 99 -8.01 10.68 -1.16
CA ILE A 99 -6.55 10.78 -1.31
C ILE A 99 -5.88 9.40 -1.42
N SER A 100 -6.44 8.37 -0.77
CA SER A 100 -5.96 6.98 -0.90
C SER A 100 -6.20 6.44 -2.31
N ALA A 101 -7.36 6.72 -2.90
CA ALA A 101 -7.69 6.34 -4.27
C ALA A 101 -6.83 7.11 -5.29
N GLU A 102 -6.61 8.42 -5.09
CA GLU A 102 -5.71 9.23 -5.91
C GLU A 102 -4.28 8.67 -5.85
N MET A 103 -3.79 8.35 -4.66
CA MET A 103 -2.48 7.70 -4.49
C MET A 103 -2.45 6.31 -5.13
N HIS A 104 -3.53 5.57 -5.12
CA HIS A 104 -3.61 4.23 -5.69
C HIS A 104 -3.55 4.23 -7.22
N SER A 105 -4.30 5.11 -7.86
CA SER A 105 -4.46 5.15 -9.33
C SER A 105 -3.51 6.11 -10.04
N GLY A 106 -2.97 7.10 -9.34
CA GLY A 106 -2.16 8.18 -9.90
C GLY A 106 -0.65 7.99 -9.79
N PHE A 107 0.07 9.08 -10.09
CA PHE A 107 1.52 9.23 -9.89
C PHE A 107 2.37 8.24 -10.71
N ALA A 108 1.97 8.01 -11.96
CA ALA A 108 2.60 7.03 -12.83
C ALA A 108 4.06 7.37 -13.17
N ALA A 109 4.37 8.65 -13.36
CA ALA A 109 5.72 9.09 -13.68
C ALA A 109 6.66 8.87 -12.48
N LEU A 110 6.23 9.28 -11.28
CA LEU A 110 6.98 9.04 -10.05
C LEU A 110 7.23 7.55 -9.81
N ARG A 111 6.21 6.70 -9.99
CA ARG A 111 6.32 5.25 -9.81
C ARG A 111 7.31 4.60 -10.78
N SER A 112 7.32 5.06 -12.02
CA SER A 112 8.24 4.55 -13.05
C SER A 112 9.67 4.99 -12.79
N GLU A 113 9.88 6.22 -12.35
CA GLU A 113 11.19 6.79 -12.17
C GLU A 113 11.78 6.50 -10.78
N CYS A 114 10.95 6.45 -9.74
CA CYS A 114 11.36 6.31 -8.35
C CYS A 114 10.78 5.06 -7.69
N GLY A 115 10.90 3.90 -8.35
CA GLY A 115 10.52 2.62 -7.77
C GLY A 115 11.25 2.34 -6.45
N MET A 116 10.56 1.69 -5.51
CA MET A 116 11.13 1.34 -4.22
C MET A 116 12.31 0.37 -4.37
N ASN A 117 13.44 0.72 -3.77
CA ASN A 117 14.60 -0.15 -3.59
C ASN A 117 15.39 0.29 -2.36
N LEU A 118 15.20 -0.43 -1.25
CA LEU A 118 15.76 -0.06 0.05
C LEU A 118 17.28 -0.26 0.14
N HIS A 119 17.85 -1.08 -0.75
CA HIS A 119 19.29 -1.36 -0.80
C HIS A 119 20.04 -0.52 -1.87
N ARG A 120 19.31 0.33 -2.58
CA ARG A 120 19.95 1.16 -3.59
C ARG A 120 20.86 2.20 -2.91
N PRO A 121 22.10 2.37 -3.36
CA PRO A 121 22.94 3.44 -2.87
C PRO A 121 22.27 4.81 -3.04
N VAL A 122 22.42 5.67 -2.04
CA VAL A 122 21.93 7.05 -2.09
C VAL A 122 22.64 7.81 -3.20
N GLY A 123 21.89 8.54 -4.01
CA GLY A 123 22.43 9.36 -5.10
C GLY A 123 21.36 10.27 -5.69
N ALA A 124 21.80 11.38 -6.24
CA ALA A 124 20.92 12.30 -6.96
C ALA A 124 20.40 11.65 -8.24
N LYS A 125 19.13 11.91 -8.55
CA LYS A 125 18.50 11.50 -9.79
C LYS A 125 17.84 12.70 -10.47
N VAL A 126 18.10 12.87 -11.75
CA VAL A 126 17.36 13.85 -12.57
C VAL A 126 15.99 13.25 -12.86
N LEU A 127 14.94 13.97 -12.49
CA LEU A 127 13.55 13.58 -12.70
C LEU A 127 12.94 14.34 -13.87
N SER A 128 12.03 13.69 -14.58
CA SER A 128 11.19 14.36 -15.59
C SER A 128 10.28 15.42 -14.96
N ASP A 129 9.76 16.32 -15.76
CA ASP A 129 8.80 17.33 -15.30
C ASP A 129 7.50 16.68 -14.81
N ASN A 130 7.07 15.57 -15.43
CA ASN A 130 5.92 14.80 -14.97
C ASN A 130 6.14 14.19 -13.59
N ALA A 131 7.32 13.62 -13.31
CA ALA A 131 7.63 13.09 -11.98
C ALA A 131 7.72 14.21 -10.92
N ARG A 132 8.23 15.39 -11.30
CA ARG A 132 8.22 16.57 -10.41
C ARG A 132 6.81 17.06 -10.12
N ALA A 133 5.92 17.06 -11.12
CA ALA A 133 4.50 17.40 -10.92
C ALA A 133 3.81 16.41 -9.98
N ASP A 134 4.06 15.10 -10.14
CA ASP A 134 3.57 14.06 -9.22
C ASP A 134 4.02 14.32 -7.77
N ILE A 135 5.30 14.66 -7.57
CA ILE A 135 5.86 14.97 -6.25
C ILE A 135 5.22 16.23 -5.67
N ALA A 136 5.05 17.29 -6.46
CA ALA A 136 4.40 18.52 -6.02
C ALA A 136 2.97 18.23 -5.54
N ARG A 137 2.19 17.47 -6.32
CA ARG A 137 0.82 17.09 -5.93
C ARG A 137 0.78 16.29 -4.64
N ILE A 138 1.69 15.33 -4.44
CA ILE A 138 1.77 14.58 -3.18
C ILE A 138 2.10 15.52 -2.01
N GLY A 139 3.00 16.49 -2.22
CA GLY A 139 3.34 17.50 -1.22
C GLY A 139 2.12 18.36 -0.82
N GLU A 140 1.28 18.76 -1.79
CA GLU A 140 0.02 19.47 -1.52
C GLU A 140 -0.93 18.63 -0.67
N ILE A 141 -1.17 17.35 -1.05
CA ILE A 141 -2.02 16.43 -0.29
C ILE A 141 -1.54 16.32 1.17
N TRP A 142 -0.27 16.09 1.37
CA TRP A 142 0.28 15.92 2.73
C TRP A 142 0.21 17.22 3.54
N THR A 143 0.46 18.35 2.89
CA THR A 143 0.37 19.67 3.56
C THR A 143 -1.07 19.96 3.99
N ASP A 144 -2.05 19.75 3.09
CA ASP A 144 -3.47 19.91 3.42
C ASP A 144 -3.90 18.98 4.57
N CYS A 145 -3.54 17.70 4.49
CA CYS A 145 -3.86 16.75 5.54
C CYS A 145 -3.27 17.17 6.90
N ARG A 146 -2.03 17.59 6.93
CA ARG A 146 -1.40 18.04 8.18
C ARG A 146 -2.02 19.33 8.72
N GLN A 147 -2.37 20.28 7.86
CA GLN A 147 -3.04 21.50 8.29
C GLN A 147 -4.43 21.25 8.88
N ARG A 148 -5.18 20.32 8.30
CA ARG A 148 -6.57 20.05 8.68
C ARG A 148 -6.70 19.08 9.86
N PHE A 149 -5.86 18.07 9.92
CA PHE A 149 -6.08 16.92 10.80
C PHE A 149 -4.97 16.66 11.82
N ALA A 150 -3.76 17.19 11.62
CA ALA A 150 -2.68 16.93 12.57
C ALA A 150 -2.91 17.68 13.91
N LYS A 151 -2.93 16.90 14.99
CA LYS A 151 -3.11 17.42 16.36
C LYS A 151 -1.77 17.57 17.11
N GLY A 152 -0.70 17.96 16.39
CA GLY A 152 0.63 18.19 16.97
C GLY A 152 1.53 16.95 17.10
N GLY A 153 1.08 15.79 16.67
CA GLY A 153 1.89 14.57 16.63
C GLY A 153 2.80 14.48 15.40
N PRO A 154 3.71 13.47 15.34
CA PRO A 154 4.57 13.21 14.19
C PRO A 154 3.80 12.69 12.97
N PHE A 155 2.61 12.15 13.18
CA PHE A 155 1.70 11.62 12.16
C PHE A 155 0.34 12.33 12.18
N LEU A 156 -0.53 12.00 11.23
CA LEU A 156 -1.93 12.43 11.16
C LEU A 156 -2.80 11.68 12.17
#